data_2319ab912da311b76cb5f4817906af76
#
_entry.id   2319ab912da311b76cb5f4817906af76
#
_cell.length_a   1.000
_cell.length_b   1.000
_cell.length_c   1.000
_cell.angle_alpha   90.00
_cell.angle_beta   90.00
_cell.angle_gamma   90.00
#
_symmetry.space_group_name_H-M   'P 1'
#
loop_
_entity.id
_entity.type
_entity.pdbx_description
1 polymer ?
#
loop_
_entity_poly.entity_id
_entity_poly.type
_entity_poly.pdbx_seq_one_letter_code
_entity_poly.pdbx_strand_id
1 'polypeptide(L)' 'MDIFPGISMDPDVRFGKPCIAGTRIDVATIVGAIAAGDSIDEVGNAYGLTREQVMTALRYAAHVAAHLPPAVKQVS' A
#
# COMPACT_ATOMS: atom_id res chain seq x y z
N MET A 1 4.51 -8.72 10.79
CA MET A 1 3.17 -8.80 11.41
C MET A 1 2.12 -8.35 10.42
N ASP A 2 1.12 -9.17 10.21
CA ASP A 2 0.03 -8.84 9.28
C ASP A 2 -0.93 -7.84 9.94
N ILE A 3 -1.17 -6.74 9.25
CA ILE A 3 -2.04 -5.67 9.75
C ILE A 3 -3.32 -5.55 8.92
N PHE A 4 -3.37 -6.24 7.79
CA PHE A 4 -4.47 -6.22 6.84
C PHE A 4 -4.25 -7.43 5.93
N PRO A 5 -5.28 -8.06 5.38
CA PRO A 5 -5.06 -9.21 4.49
C PRO A 5 -4.09 -8.87 3.36
N GLY A 6 -2.94 -9.52 3.36
CA GLY A 6 -1.90 -9.33 2.34
C GLY A 6 -0.94 -8.19 2.60
N ILE A 7 -1.06 -7.48 3.73
CA ILE A 7 -0.18 -6.36 4.10
C ILE A 7 0.46 -6.64 5.45
N SER A 8 1.76 -6.43 5.55
CA SER A 8 2.47 -6.60 6.80
C SER A 8 3.34 -5.40 7.12
N MET A 9 3.67 -5.25 8.39
CA MET A 9 4.65 -4.26 8.87
C MET A 9 5.69 -4.98 9.69
N ASP A 10 6.96 -4.65 9.41
CA ASP A 10 8.10 -5.22 10.12
C ASP A 10 9.11 -4.10 10.31
N PRO A 11 9.55 -3.81 11.55
CA PRO A 11 10.50 -2.73 11.79
C PRO A 11 11.79 -2.86 10.97
N ASP A 12 12.17 -4.09 10.61
CA ASP A 12 13.39 -4.36 9.87
C ASP A 12 13.21 -4.30 8.36
N VAL A 13 11.98 -4.07 7.89
CA VAL A 13 11.68 -3.99 6.45
C VAL A 13 11.11 -2.61 6.16
N ARG A 14 11.78 -1.86 5.30
CA ARG A 14 11.34 -0.53 4.87
C ARG A 14 11.00 0.38 6.05
N PHE A 15 11.77 0.28 7.15
CA PHE A 15 11.59 1.12 8.34
C PHE A 15 10.21 0.99 8.98
N GLY A 16 9.61 -0.18 8.88
CA GLY A 16 8.30 -0.44 9.47
C GLY A 16 7.13 0.03 8.62
N LYS A 17 7.35 0.48 7.39
CA LYS A 17 6.25 0.88 6.51
C LYS A 17 5.42 -0.33 6.09
N PRO A 18 4.12 -0.15 5.86
CA PRO A 18 3.28 -1.25 5.34
C PRO A 18 3.79 -1.72 3.98
N CYS A 19 3.98 -3.03 3.86
CA CYS A 19 4.46 -3.66 2.63
C CYS A 19 3.54 -4.78 2.20
N ILE A 20 3.59 -5.14 0.93
CA ILE A 20 2.97 -6.38 0.46
C ILE A 20 3.62 -7.52 1.23
N ALA A 21 2.80 -8.37 1.85
CA ALA A 21 3.27 -9.47 2.67
C ALA A 21 4.27 -10.34 1.89
N GLY A 22 5.38 -10.67 2.54
CA GLY A 22 6.43 -11.48 1.93
C GLY A 22 7.36 -10.72 1.01
N THR A 23 7.22 -9.40 0.90
CA THR A 23 8.08 -8.58 0.03
C THR A 23 8.63 -7.38 0.79
N ARG A 24 9.55 -6.65 0.14
CA ARG A 24 10.05 -5.37 0.63
C ARG A 24 9.43 -4.20 -0.13
N ILE A 25 8.32 -4.43 -0.83
CA ILE A 25 7.68 -3.40 -1.65
C ILE A 25 6.59 -2.75 -0.82
N ASP A 26 6.79 -1.49 -0.48
CA ASP A 26 5.85 -0.79 0.39
C ASP A 26 4.65 -0.27 -0.39
N VAL A 27 3.53 -0.16 0.33
CA VAL A 27 2.25 0.26 -0.25
C VAL A 27 2.35 1.64 -0.89
N ALA A 28 3.05 2.58 -0.24
CA ALA A 28 3.14 3.95 -0.76
C ALA A 28 3.80 4.00 -2.14
N THR A 29 4.80 3.15 -2.38
CA THR A 29 5.45 3.07 -3.69
C THR A 29 4.46 2.63 -4.76
N ILE A 30 3.63 1.62 -4.46
CA ILE A 30 2.65 1.11 -5.41
C ILE A 30 1.58 2.16 -5.70
N VAL A 31 1.04 2.75 -4.64
CA VAL A 31 0.00 3.78 -4.78
C VAL A 31 0.54 4.99 -5.54
N GLY A 32 1.77 5.38 -5.25
CA GLY A 32 2.41 6.50 -5.94
C GLY A 32 2.56 6.26 -7.44
N ALA A 33 2.92 5.04 -7.83
CA ALA A 33 3.05 4.68 -9.25
C ALA A 33 1.70 4.76 -9.97
N ILE A 34 0.65 4.25 -9.34
CA ILE A 34 -0.70 4.34 -9.90
C ILE A 34 -1.13 5.79 -10.01
N ALA A 35 -0.87 6.59 -8.97
CA ALA A 35 -1.22 8.01 -8.98
C ALA A 35 -0.46 8.79 -10.06
N ALA A 36 0.73 8.32 -10.42
CA ALA A 36 1.53 8.93 -11.48
C ALA A 36 1.05 8.54 -12.88
N GLY A 37 0.09 7.62 -12.98
CA GLY A 37 -0.49 7.25 -14.26
C GLY A 37 -0.18 5.85 -14.75
N ASP A 38 0.59 5.07 -14.00
CA ASP A 38 0.88 3.70 -14.39
C ASP A 38 -0.35 2.82 -14.20
N SER A 39 -0.52 1.85 -15.08
CA SER A 39 -1.60 0.87 -14.94
C SER A 39 -1.24 -0.16 -13.88
N ILE A 40 -2.26 -0.88 -13.40
CA ILE A 40 -2.06 -1.98 -12.47
C ILE A 40 -1.10 -3.01 -13.05
N ASP A 41 -1.25 -3.35 -14.32
CA ASP A 41 -0.39 -4.35 -14.95
C ASP A 41 1.05 -3.84 -15.10
N GLU A 42 1.22 -2.57 -15.41
CA GLU A 42 2.56 -1.97 -15.48
C GLU A 42 3.27 -2.03 -14.13
N VAL A 43 2.56 -1.69 -13.07
CA VAL A 43 3.12 -1.75 -11.72
C VAL A 43 3.45 -3.18 -11.33
N GLY A 44 2.56 -4.11 -11.61
CA GLY A 44 2.80 -5.52 -11.34
C GLY A 44 4.05 -6.02 -12.05
N ASN A 45 4.22 -5.68 -13.32
CA ASN A 45 5.40 -6.08 -14.09
C ASN A 45 6.67 -5.43 -13.56
N ALA A 46 6.61 -4.15 -13.18
CA ALA A 46 7.78 -3.42 -12.72
C ALA A 46 8.32 -3.98 -11.39
N TYR A 47 7.44 -4.43 -10.51
CA TYR A 47 7.83 -4.87 -9.17
C TYR A 47 7.73 -6.38 -8.97
N GLY A 48 7.39 -7.13 -10.00
CA GLY A 48 7.26 -8.58 -9.87
C GLY A 48 6.06 -9.00 -9.03
N LEU A 49 4.98 -8.24 -9.07
CA LEU A 49 3.78 -8.50 -8.29
C LEU A 49 2.66 -9.01 -9.18
N THR A 50 1.78 -9.80 -8.61
CA THR A 50 0.56 -10.19 -9.29
C THR A 50 -0.42 -9.01 -9.29
N ARG A 51 -1.39 -9.06 -10.18
CA ARG A 51 -2.47 -8.06 -10.21
C ARG A 51 -3.15 -7.99 -8.85
N GLU A 52 -3.41 -9.13 -8.22
CA GLU A 52 -4.07 -9.16 -6.92
C GLU A 52 -3.24 -8.51 -5.83
N GLN A 53 -1.93 -8.67 -5.87
CA GLN A 53 -1.06 -8.00 -4.90
C GLN A 53 -1.11 -6.48 -5.05
N VAL A 54 -1.14 -5.98 -6.28
CA VAL A 54 -1.28 -4.55 -6.52
C VAL A 54 -2.63 -4.05 -6.01
N MET A 55 -3.70 -4.80 -6.30
CA MET A 55 -5.04 -4.45 -5.81
C MET A 55 -5.11 -4.46 -4.29
N THR A 56 -4.41 -5.40 -3.65
CA THR A 56 -4.35 -5.45 -2.19
C THR A 56 -3.76 -4.17 -1.62
N ALA A 57 -2.69 -3.66 -2.22
CA ALA A 57 -2.10 -2.40 -1.79
C ALA A 57 -3.09 -1.24 -1.91
N LEU A 58 -3.83 -1.20 -3.00
CA LEU A 58 -4.84 -0.14 -3.22
C LEU A 58 -5.98 -0.26 -2.21
N ARG A 59 -6.44 -1.47 -1.92
CA ARG A 59 -7.49 -1.69 -0.92
C ARG A 59 -7.02 -1.26 0.47
N TYR A 60 -5.77 -1.55 0.81
CA TYR A 60 -5.22 -1.12 2.09
C TYR A 60 -5.16 0.41 2.18
N ALA A 61 -4.71 1.07 1.12
CA ALA A 61 -4.64 2.53 1.09
C ALA A 61 -6.02 3.15 1.28
N ALA A 62 -7.04 2.58 0.62
CA ALA A 62 -8.41 3.05 0.78
C ALA A 62 -8.91 2.84 2.22
N HIS A 63 -8.56 1.70 2.81
CA HIS A 63 -8.92 1.41 4.21
C HIS A 63 -8.31 2.45 5.15
N VAL A 64 -7.04 2.75 4.98
CA VAL A 64 -6.35 3.74 5.82
C VAL A 64 -7.02 5.11 5.68
N ALA A 65 -7.29 5.54 4.46
CA ALA A 65 -7.91 6.83 4.22
C ALA A 65 -9.30 6.93 4.84
N ALA A 66 -10.07 5.83 4.79
CA ALA A 66 -11.41 5.80 5.34
C ALA A 66 -11.44 5.80 6.87
N HIS A 67 -10.30 5.49 7.52
CA HIS A 67 -10.23 5.32 8.97
C HIS A 67 -9.34 6.37 9.64
N LEU A 68 -9.23 7.55 9.04
CA LEU A 68 -8.48 8.64 9.65
C LEU A 68 -9.17 9.10 10.93
N PRO A 69 -8.39 9.54 11.93
CA PRO A 69 -8.98 10.04 13.18
C PRO A 69 -9.88 11.25 12.94
N PRO A 70 -10.97 11.37 13.71
CA PRO A 70 -11.88 12.51 13.56
C PRO A 70 -11.20 13.87 13.75
N ALA A 71 -10.15 13.95 14.53
CA ALA A 71 -9.45 15.20 14.79
C ALA A 71 -8.85 15.82 13.53
N VAL A 72 -8.77 15.07 12.47
CA VAL A 72 -8.21 15.55 11.20
C VAL A 72 -9.13 16.53 10.49
N LYS A 73 -10.38 16.51 10.82
CA LYS A 73 -11.29 17.40 10.15
C LYS A 73 -10.82 18.82 10.25
N GLN A 74 -10.81 19.55 9.97
CA GLN A 74 -10.56 20.70 10.01
C GLN A 74 -10.51 21.68 9.70
N VAL A 75 -10.36 21.98 9.49
CA VAL A 75 -9.98 22.93 9.35
C VAL A 75 -10.36 23.88 8.66
N SER A 76 -10.83 24.38 8.50
CA SER A 76 -11.23 25.06 7.77
C SER A 76 -11.43 25.95 7.45
#